data_2140f7986e9b6a1b418dbca5c5cbe195
#
_entry.id   2140f7986e9b6a1b418dbca5c5cbe195
#
_cell.length_a   1.000
_cell.length_b   1.000
_cell.length_c   1.000
_cell.angle_alpha   90.00
_cell.angle_beta   90.00
_cell.angle_gamma   90.00
#
_symmetry.space_group_name_H-M   'P 1'
#
loop_
_entity.id
_entity.type
_entity.pdbx_description
1 polymer ?
#
loop_
_entity_poly.entity_id
_entity_poly.type
_entity_poly.pdbx_seq_one_letter_code
_entity_poly.pdbx_strand_id
1 'polypeptide(L)'
;MNKFLALVLFGLLWAGCSSSEQPDVPSGVYEALSIHPDSAAFAPLMMALLEGGDETEEAWGSYLMAREIVRNGVSFDALTYLERAELLFRATNDEKGIARILLLKAHAYWALGAGEEILPIAEETMRLREGNPVSWATAAGNYTTYLLDYGRYEEVLVYSDSVLAICRQVDGGINPSEAYAVRAEALRKLGQDSAAADTLIARALELIDQTIPDIDKKNIYFRALNLNALDQQALARCIQFAHEKQFWTLEAKARGKWIAYALLGETLATALKAEVLANKRALAAVDVGQSKFLAFELARGRNEIARYQRESKLRKTALSVTVLLFAVVLVGIITNYRSRMTAARAKLSQQEAELALENYKNTIRPHFLFNQLNNVSAFLNQELIEQAQEYLSDLGQFLRSLLEEQDDQTIELGSVEKQLRAYIALQKKGSYAHVEVTIDIPKALRKVRIPTGFVPTAC
;
A
#
# COMPACT_ATOMS: atom_id res chain seq x y z
N MET A 1 20.58 34.28 -33.37
CA MET A 1 19.47 35.24 -33.36
C MET A 1 18.14 34.54 -33.66
N ASN A 2 17.84 33.42 -32.94
CA ASN A 2 16.65 32.61 -33.21
C ASN A 2 16.00 32.02 -31.93
N LYS A 3 16.11 32.74 -30.80
CA LYS A 3 15.52 32.30 -29.52
C LYS A 3 14.34 33.18 -29.06
N PHE A 4 13.92 34.16 -29.88
CA PHE A 4 12.98 35.20 -29.44
C PHE A 4 11.49 34.84 -29.62
N LEU A 5 11.15 33.75 -30.28
CA LEU A 5 9.75 33.44 -30.64
C LEU A 5 9.09 32.26 -29.94
N ALA A 6 9.81 31.55 -29.09
CA ALA A 6 9.24 30.48 -28.26
C ALA A 6 8.39 31.00 -27.08
N LEU A 7 8.33 32.30 -26.93
CA LEU A 7 7.87 32.98 -25.70
C LEU A 7 6.40 33.29 -25.59
N VAL A 8 5.69 33.26 -26.70
CA VAL A 8 4.27 33.62 -26.72
C VAL A 8 3.37 32.42 -26.37
N LEU A 9 3.93 31.22 -26.43
CA LEU A 9 3.19 29.96 -26.33
C LEU A 9 2.62 29.64 -24.96
N PHE A 10 3.14 30.22 -23.87
CA PHE A 10 2.70 29.92 -22.51
C PHE A 10 1.91 31.04 -21.86
N GLY A 11 1.86 32.21 -22.47
CA GLY A 11 1.02 33.33 -21.98
C GLY A 11 -0.47 32.99 -21.96
N LEU A 12 -0.92 32.08 -22.83
CA LEU A 12 -2.35 31.75 -22.95
C LEU A 12 -2.82 30.61 -22.05
N LEU A 13 -1.96 29.69 -21.65
CA LEU A 13 -2.26 28.83 -20.49
C LEU A 13 -2.39 29.65 -19.20
N TRP A 14 -1.95 30.91 -19.23
CA TRP A 14 -1.95 31.83 -18.08
C TRP A 14 -2.90 33.01 -18.22
N ALA A 15 -3.23 33.46 -19.42
CA ALA A 15 -4.13 34.58 -19.66
C ALA A 15 -5.59 34.31 -19.23
N GLY A 16 -5.95 33.06 -18.96
CA GLY A 16 -7.25 32.72 -18.38
C GLY A 16 -7.38 32.99 -16.87
N CYS A 17 -6.35 33.55 -16.21
CA CYS A 17 -6.37 33.84 -14.77
C CYS A 17 -6.21 35.32 -14.46
N SER A 18 -6.88 36.22 -15.19
CA SER A 18 -7.00 37.64 -14.78
C SER A 18 -8.28 37.90 -13.97
N SER A 19 -8.70 36.99 -13.13
CA SER A 19 -9.59 37.31 -12.02
C SER A 19 -8.74 37.54 -10.77
N SER A 20 -9.09 38.59 -10.03
CA SER A 20 -8.40 39.16 -8.87
C SER A 20 -8.26 38.31 -7.61
N GLU A 21 -8.28 36.99 -7.74
CA GLU A 21 -7.87 36.06 -6.69
C GLU A 21 -6.40 35.71 -6.92
N GLN A 22 -5.54 36.22 -6.04
CA GLN A 22 -4.17 35.72 -5.92
C GLN A 22 -4.23 34.19 -5.78
N PRO A 23 -3.58 33.41 -6.64
CA PRO A 23 -3.56 31.98 -6.44
C PRO A 23 -2.87 31.66 -5.13
N ASP A 24 -3.36 30.63 -4.40
CA ASP A 24 -2.67 29.99 -3.27
C ASP A 24 -1.40 29.27 -3.75
N VAL A 25 -0.51 30.00 -4.36
CA VAL A 25 0.76 29.52 -4.90
C VAL A 25 1.85 30.13 -4.01
N PRO A 26 2.82 29.34 -3.52
CA PRO A 26 3.93 29.86 -2.75
C PRO A 26 4.60 31.05 -3.44
N SER A 27 5.02 32.05 -2.70
CA SER A 27 5.56 33.31 -3.23
C SER A 27 6.71 33.12 -4.21
N GLY A 28 7.60 32.15 -3.92
CA GLY A 28 8.71 31.79 -4.82
C GLY A 28 8.25 31.19 -6.14
N VAL A 29 7.16 30.42 -6.15
CA VAL A 29 6.54 29.87 -7.38
C VAL A 29 5.93 30.98 -8.22
N TYR A 30 5.25 31.95 -7.58
CA TYR A 30 4.68 33.09 -8.28
C TYR A 30 5.78 33.92 -8.97
N GLU A 31 6.90 34.13 -8.29
CA GLU A 31 8.07 34.77 -8.86
C GLU A 31 8.62 33.98 -10.06
N ALA A 32 8.78 32.66 -9.93
CA ALA A 32 9.25 31.79 -11.03
C ALA A 32 8.30 31.77 -12.23
N LEU A 33 6.98 31.86 -11.98
CA LEU A 33 6.00 31.97 -13.07
C LEU A 33 6.04 33.32 -13.79
N SER A 34 6.41 34.40 -13.12
CA SER A 34 6.48 35.75 -13.66
C SER A 34 7.82 36.06 -14.37
N ILE A 35 8.89 35.36 -14.01
CA ILE A 35 10.21 35.53 -14.63
C ILE A 35 10.24 34.84 -16.00
N HIS A 36 10.87 35.55 -16.96
CA HIS A 36 11.12 34.96 -18.28
C HIS A 36 12.05 33.75 -18.13
N PRO A 37 11.75 32.60 -18.76
CA PRO A 37 12.54 31.38 -18.60
C PRO A 37 13.99 31.47 -19.06
N ASP A 38 14.27 32.37 -20.02
CA ASP A 38 15.66 32.66 -20.46
C ASP A 38 16.39 33.61 -19.52
N SER A 39 15.74 34.07 -18.44
CA SER A 39 16.37 34.89 -17.39
C SER A 39 17.36 34.04 -16.61
N ALA A 40 18.53 34.63 -16.32
CA ALA A 40 19.53 33.99 -15.47
C ALA A 40 19.01 33.66 -14.05
N ALA A 41 17.94 34.31 -13.60
CA ALA A 41 17.30 34.06 -12.32
C ALA A 41 16.34 32.85 -12.30
N PHE A 42 15.86 32.39 -13.47
CA PHE A 42 14.84 31.33 -13.53
C PHE A 42 15.38 29.98 -13.06
N ALA A 43 16.52 29.55 -13.60
CA ALA A 43 17.09 28.25 -13.26
C ALA A 43 17.47 28.10 -11.76
N PRO A 44 18.12 29.10 -11.11
CA PRO A 44 18.37 29.04 -9.67
C PRO A 44 17.08 28.98 -8.82
N LEU A 45 16.07 29.75 -9.19
CA LEU A 45 14.80 29.75 -8.47
C LEU A 45 14.06 28.41 -8.58
N MET A 46 14.06 27.83 -9.77
CA MET A 46 13.48 26.51 -10.02
C MET A 46 14.19 25.41 -9.23
N MET A 47 15.54 25.46 -9.18
CA MET A 47 16.33 24.53 -8.36
C MET A 47 16.06 24.71 -6.87
N ALA A 48 15.93 25.96 -6.39
CA ALA A 48 15.57 26.22 -5.01
C ALA A 48 14.20 25.63 -4.63
N LEU A 49 13.21 25.69 -5.53
CA LEU A 49 11.89 25.06 -5.32
C LEU A 49 11.98 23.53 -5.32
N LEU A 50 12.84 22.94 -6.14
CA LEU A 50 13.04 21.48 -6.19
C LEU A 50 13.75 20.94 -4.94
N GLU A 51 14.64 21.76 -4.34
CA GLU A 51 15.49 21.41 -3.19
C GLU A 51 14.93 21.95 -1.86
N GLY A 52 13.91 22.80 -1.92
CA GLY A 52 13.41 23.60 -0.80
C GLY A 52 12.80 22.89 0.39
N GLY A 53 12.56 21.58 0.32
CA GLY A 53 12.19 20.75 1.46
C GLY A 53 10.71 20.76 1.85
N ASP A 54 9.87 21.58 1.25
CA ASP A 54 8.40 21.55 1.38
C ASP A 54 7.82 20.79 0.16
N GLU A 55 6.92 19.84 0.42
CA GLU A 55 6.25 19.05 -0.63
C GLU A 55 5.51 19.92 -1.65
N THR A 56 4.97 21.05 -1.21
CA THR A 56 4.27 22.00 -2.08
C THR A 56 5.24 22.73 -3.00
N GLU A 57 6.37 23.19 -2.48
CA GLU A 57 7.41 23.84 -3.27
C GLU A 57 8.05 22.88 -4.28
N GLU A 58 8.32 21.65 -3.84
CA GLU A 58 8.84 20.58 -4.71
C GLU A 58 7.85 20.24 -5.85
N ALA A 59 6.53 20.19 -5.53
CA ALA A 59 5.49 19.96 -6.53
C ALA A 59 5.50 21.03 -7.61
N TRP A 60 5.54 22.30 -7.22
CA TRP A 60 5.60 23.42 -8.14
C TRP A 60 6.92 23.51 -8.90
N GLY A 61 8.06 23.22 -8.26
CA GLY A 61 9.35 23.13 -8.91
C GLY A 61 9.36 22.04 -10.01
N SER A 62 8.83 20.87 -9.70
CA SER A 62 8.65 19.78 -10.67
C SER A 62 7.72 20.16 -11.82
N TYR A 63 6.58 20.83 -11.54
CA TYR A 63 5.68 21.35 -12.57
C TYR A 63 6.39 22.35 -13.50
N LEU A 64 7.13 23.31 -12.95
CA LEU A 64 7.86 24.31 -13.71
C LEU A 64 8.93 23.67 -14.62
N MET A 65 9.65 22.67 -14.08
CA MET A 65 10.64 21.91 -14.86
C MET A 65 9.95 21.19 -16.03
N ALA A 66 8.89 20.45 -15.76
CA ALA A 66 8.12 19.75 -16.78
C ALA A 66 7.61 20.73 -17.86
N ARG A 67 7.07 21.87 -17.43
CA ARG A 67 6.58 22.92 -18.33
C ARG A 67 7.67 23.44 -19.27
N GLU A 68 8.85 23.70 -18.75
CA GLU A 68 9.96 24.21 -19.57
C GLU A 68 10.48 23.16 -20.56
N ILE A 69 10.56 21.89 -20.14
CA ILE A 69 10.94 20.80 -21.02
C ILE A 69 9.90 20.64 -22.15
N VAL A 70 8.60 20.66 -21.82
CA VAL A 70 7.51 20.56 -22.81
C VAL A 70 7.54 21.76 -23.78
N ARG A 71 7.82 22.97 -23.28
CA ARG A 71 7.90 24.18 -24.09
C ARG A 71 9.03 24.11 -25.11
N ASN A 72 10.17 23.55 -24.74
CA ASN A 72 11.34 23.43 -25.61
C ASN A 72 11.28 22.21 -26.56
N GLY A 73 10.20 21.50 -26.58
CA GLY A 73 9.97 20.29 -27.33
C GLY A 73 9.71 19.13 -26.38
N VAL A 74 8.59 18.45 -26.56
CA VAL A 74 8.19 17.37 -25.65
C VAL A 74 9.27 16.30 -25.62
N SER A 75 9.81 16.05 -24.44
CA SER A 75 10.78 14.98 -24.20
C SER A 75 10.29 14.06 -23.08
N PHE A 76 10.82 12.85 -23.05
CA PHE A 76 10.50 11.86 -22.01
C PHE A 76 10.95 12.30 -20.62
N ASP A 77 11.95 13.20 -20.54
CA ASP A 77 12.38 13.76 -19.27
C ASP A 77 11.28 14.56 -18.58
N ALA A 78 10.39 15.19 -19.36
CA ALA A 78 9.22 15.89 -18.82
C ALA A 78 8.31 14.97 -18.04
N LEU A 79 8.12 13.71 -18.47
CA LEU A 79 7.20 12.78 -17.85
C LEU A 79 7.59 12.45 -16.41
N THR A 80 8.89 12.36 -16.12
CA THR A 80 9.38 12.13 -14.77
C THR A 80 8.97 13.27 -13.81
N TYR A 81 9.12 14.51 -14.27
CA TYR A 81 8.72 15.67 -13.49
C TYR A 81 7.19 15.82 -13.39
N LEU A 82 6.45 15.45 -14.46
CA LEU A 82 4.98 15.44 -14.46
C LEU A 82 4.44 14.44 -13.43
N GLU A 83 5.00 13.24 -13.39
CA GLU A 83 4.58 12.22 -12.42
C GLU A 83 4.94 12.62 -10.98
N ARG A 84 6.10 13.23 -10.77
CA ARG A 84 6.51 13.71 -9.45
C ARG A 84 5.59 14.83 -8.95
N ALA A 85 5.34 15.83 -9.80
CA ALA A 85 4.45 16.94 -9.48
C ALA A 85 3.02 16.47 -9.19
N GLU A 86 2.47 15.56 -10.01
CA GLU A 86 1.13 15.00 -9.78
C GLU A 86 1.04 14.28 -8.44
N LEU A 87 2.02 13.45 -8.12
CA LEU A 87 2.05 12.73 -6.84
C LEU A 87 2.00 13.69 -5.65
N LEU A 88 2.82 14.75 -5.69
CA LEU A 88 2.92 15.72 -4.61
C LEU A 88 1.66 16.61 -4.50
N PHE A 89 1.12 17.08 -5.63
CA PHE A 89 -0.15 17.84 -5.61
C PHE A 89 -1.32 17.01 -5.10
N ARG A 90 -1.37 15.71 -5.41
CA ARG A 90 -2.38 14.81 -4.85
C ARG A 90 -2.18 14.57 -3.35
N ALA A 91 -0.92 14.46 -2.89
CA ALA A 91 -0.60 14.30 -1.47
C ALA A 91 -0.99 15.53 -0.64
N THR A 92 -0.82 16.73 -1.20
CA THR A 92 -1.17 18.00 -0.56
C THR A 92 -2.61 18.43 -0.83
N ASN A 93 -3.40 17.68 -1.62
CA ASN A 93 -4.77 18.02 -2.04
C ASN A 93 -4.88 19.39 -2.75
N ASP A 94 -3.84 19.79 -3.49
CA ASP A 94 -3.87 21.02 -4.29
C ASP A 94 -4.61 20.76 -5.62
N GLU A 95 -5.92 20.94 -5.64
CA GLU A 95 -6.75 20.75 -6.83
C GLU A 95 -6.33 21.66 -8.00
N LYS A 96 -5.87 22.87 -7.73
CA LYS A 96 -5.38 23.82 -8.76
C LYS A 96 -4.09 23.30 -9.39
N GLY A 97 -3.16 22.81 -8.58
CA GLY A 97 -1.94 22.14 -9.01
C GLY A 97 -2.23 20.89 -9.81
N ILE A 98 -3.13 20.03 -9.32
CA ILE A 98 -3.59 18.82 -10.01
C ILE A 98 -4.15 19.18 -11.40
N ALA A 99 -5.06 20.15 -11.49
CA ALA A 99 -5.66 20.54 -12.78
C ALA A 99 -4.63 21.07 -13.78
N ARG A 100 -3.58 21.76 -13.31
CA ARG A 100 -2.50 22.27 -14.20
C ARG A 100 -1.60 21.15 -14.67
N ILE A 101 -1.21 20.27 -13.76
CA ILE A 101 -0.29 19.18 -14.12
C ILE A 101 -0.94 18.16 -15.04
N LEU A 102 -2.22 17.84 -14.83
CA LEU A 102 -2.98 16.93 -15.69
C LEU A 102 -3.15 17.48 -17.11
N LEU A 103 -3.41 18.79 -17.25
CA LEU A 103 -3.45 19.42 -18.57
C LEU A 103 -2.13 19.27 -19.32
N LEU A 104 -1.02 19.57 -18.64
CA LEU A 104 0.30 19.46 -19.23
C LEU A 104 0.68 18.01 -19.54
N LYS A 105 0.29 17.09 -18.68
CA LYS A 105 0.49 15.64 -18.83
C LYS A 105 -0.28 15.09 -20.04
N ALA A 106 -1.56 15.44 -20.18
CA ALA A 106 -2.37 15.04 -21.34
C ALA A 106 -1.73 15.53 -22.64
N HIS A 107 -1.28 16.79 -22.68
CA HIS A 107 -0.60 17.34 -23.84
C HIS A 107 0.72 16.62 -24.15
N ALA A 108 1.55 16.36 -23.13
CA ALA A 108 2.81 15.65 -23.30
C ALA A 108 2.60 14.22 -23.82
N TYR A 109 1.64 13.50 -23.27
CA TYR A 109 1.29 12.15 -23.72
C TYR A 109 0.76 12.14 -25.15
N TRP A 110 -0.12 13.07 -25.49
CA TRP A 110 -0.62 13.21 -26.86
C TRP A 110 0.51 13.49 -27.85
N ALA A 111 1.41 14.42 -27.56
CA ALA A 111 2.53 14.77 -28.41
C ALA A 111 3.56 13.62 -28.56
N LEU A 112 3.64 12.71 -27.60
CA LEU A 112 4.48 11.51 -27.63
C LEU A 112 3.80 10.31 -28.30
N GLY A 113 2.52 10.46 -28.71
CA GLY A 113 1.76 9.40 -29.38
C GLY A 113 1.19 8.36 -28.45
N ALA A 114 0.93 8.71 -27.19
CA ALA A 114 0.15 7.86 -26.29
C ALA A 114 -1.25 7.63 -26.86
N GLY A 115 -1.79 6.45 -26.64
CA GLY A 115 -3.13 6.07 -27.12
C GLY A 115 -4.28 6.76 -26.38
N GLU A 116 -5.46 6.15 -26.39
CA GLU A 116 -6.67 6.67 -25.74
C GLU A 116 -6.54 6.88 -24.22
N GLU A 117 -5.44 6.43 -23.61
CA GLU A 117 -5.12 6.61 -22.19
C GLU A 117 -5.09 8.08 -21.74
N ILE A 118 -4.97 9.02 -22.69
CA ILE A 118 -5.04 10.46 -22.40
C ILE A 118 -6.46 10.95 -22.12
N LEU A 119 -7.49 10.28 -22.63
CA LEU A 119 -8.87 10.74 -22.49
C LEU A 119 -9.32 10.84 -21.02
N PRO A 120 -9.11 9.84 -20.16
CA PRO A 120 -9.43 9.95 -18.74
C PRO A 120 -8.70 11.10 -18.03
N ILE A 121 -7.44 11.37 -18.42
CA ILE A 121 -6.65 12.48 -17.85
C ILE A 121 -7.26 13.83 -18.24
N ALA A 122 -7.65 13.96 -19.50
CA ALA A 122 -8.28 15.18 -20.02
C ALA A 122 -9.67 15.39 -19.43
N GLU A 123 -10.47 14.35 -19.25
CA GLU A 123 -11.77 14.40 -18.56
C GLU A 123 -11.63 14.85 -17.10
N GLU A 124 -10.68 14.29 -16.36
CA GLU A 124 -10.39 14.72 -14.98
C GLU A 124 -9.98 16.20 -14.95
N THR A 125 -9.17 16.64 -15.93
CA THR A 125 -8.77 18.06 -16.06
C THR A 125 -9.98 18.97 -16.27
N MET A 126 -10.94 18.59 -17.12
CA MET A 126 -12.16 19.37 -17.34
C MET A 126 -13.01 19.46 -16.06
N ARG A 127 -13.21 18.33 -15.40
CA ARG A 127 -13.98 18.26 -14.14
C ARG A 127 -13.41 19.18 -13.06
N LEU A 128 -12.09 19.19 -12.88
CA LEU A 128 -11.41 20.06 -11.90
C LEU A 128 -11.49 21.56 -12.27
N ARG A 129 -11.95 21.90 -13.48
CA ARG A 129 -12.05 23.28 -13.97
C ARG A 129 -13.48 23.77 -14.18
N GLU A 130 -14.49 22.97 -13.83
CA GLU A 130 -15.92 23.32 -14.03
C GLU A 130 -16.32 24.66 -13.40
N GLY A 131 -15.68 25.07 -12.30
CA GLY A 131 -15.95 26.33 -11.62
C GLY A 131 -15.49 27.59 -12.37
N ASN A 132 -14.69 27.45 -13.45
CA ASN A 132 -14.18 28.58 -14.23
C ASN A 132 -14.39 28.34 -15.74
N PRO A 133 -15.35 29.05 -16.38
CA PRO A 133 -15.70 28.82 -17.80
C PRO A 133 -14.51 28.92 -18.77
N VAL A 134 -13.61 29.89 -18.56
CA VAL A 134 -12.43 30.10 -19.42
C VAL A 134 -11.45 28.93 -19.29
N SER A 135 -11.16 28.54 -18.05
CA SER A 135 -10.28 27.41 -17.76
C SER A 135 -10.87 26.08 -18.25
N TRP A 136 -12.18 25.91 -18.10
CA TRP A 136 -12.90 24.74 -18.60
C TRP A 136 -12.85 24.68 -20.14
N ALA A 137 -13.13 25.78 -20.81
CA ALA A 137 -13.12 25.84 -22.28
C ALA A 137 -11.73 25.55 -22.85
N THR A 138 -10.66 25.99 -22.16
CA THR A 138 -9.28 25.63 -22.55
C THR A 138 -9.05 24.13 -22.45
N ALA A 139 -9.47 23.49 -21.36
CA ALA A 139 -9.33 22.05 -21.19
C ALA A 139 -10.20 21.27 -22.20
N ALA A 140 -11.44 21.71 -22.40
CA ALA A 140 -12.37 21.11 -23.37
C ALA A 140 -11.88 21.26 -24.81
N GLY A 141 -11.24 22.39 -25.17
CA GLY A 141 -10.59 22.59 -26.46
C GLY A 141 -9.51 21.54 -26.74
N ASN A 142 -8.64 21.29 -25.80
CA ASN A 142 -7.64 20.22 -25.91
C ASN A 142 -8.32 18.84 -25.99
N TYR A 143 -9.34 18.60 -25.19
CA TYR A 143 -10.08 17.34 -25.19
C TYR A 143 -10.74 17.06 -26.56
N THR A 144 -11.33 18.08 -27.19
CA THR A 144 -11.90 17.93 -28.54
C THR A 144 -10.84 17.54 -29.56
N THR A 145 -9.61 18.03 -29.43
CA THR A 145 -8.49 17.66 -30.29
C THR A 145 -8.15 16.17 -30.12
N TYR A 146 -8.09 15.68 -28.89
CA TYR A 146 -7.85 14.26 -28.62
C TYR A 146 -8.99 13.37 -29.12
N LEU A 147 -10.24 13.74 -28.84
CA LEU A 147 -11.42 13.03 -29.36
C LEU A 147 -11.42 12.90 -30.89
N LEU A 148 -11.06 13.97 -31.57
CA LEU A 148 -10.99 13.95 -33.04
C LEU A 148 -9.95 12.96 -33.56
N ASP A 149 -8.77 12.92 -32.95
CA ASP A 149 -7.67 12.03 -33.35
C ASP A 149 -8.00 10.55 -33.05
N TYR A 150 -8.89 10.28 -32.09
CA TYR A 150 -9.40 8.92 -31.80
C TYR A 150 -10.75 8.59 -32.46
N GLY A 151 -11.23 9.44 -33.37
CA GLY A 151 -12.42 9.17 -34.17
C GLY A 151 -13.75 9.33 -33.46
N ARG A 152 -13.80 9.97 -32.28
CA ARG A 152 -15.02 10.23 -31.49
C ARG A 152 -15.72 11.53 -31.97
N TYR A 153 -16.06 11.57 -33.25
CA TYR A 153 -16.46 12.81 -33.93
C TYR A 153 -17.75 13.45 -33.43
N GLU A 154 -18.75 12.67 -33.01
CA GLU A 154 -20.00 13.17 -32.44
C GLU A 154 -19.74 13.95 -31.16
N GLU A 155 -18.86 13.43 -30.29
CA GLU A 155 -18.49 14.11 -29.06
C GLU A 155 -17.69 15.38 -29.32
N VAL A 156 -16.85 15.40 -30.35
CA VAL A 156 -16.18 16.62 -30.80
C VAL A 156 -17.19 17.73 -31.12
N LEU A 157 -18.30 17.41 -31.79
CA LEU A 157 -19.32 18.39 -32.09
C LEU A 157 -19.96 18.98 -30.83
N VAL A 158 -20.25 18.14 -29.83
CA VAL A 158 -20.86 18.56 -28.56
C VAL A 158 -19.94 19.49 -27.78
N TYR A 159 -18.71 19.07 -27.56
CA TYR A 159 -17.75 19.86 -26.76
C TYR A 159 -17.29 21.12 -27.50
N SER A 160 -17.08 21.07 -28.82
CA SER A 160 -16.70 22.26 -29.60
C SER A 160 -17.81 23.32 -29.62
N ASP A 161 -19.09 22.93 -29.64
CA ASP A 161 -20.20 23.87 -29.46
C ASP A 161 -20.14 24.60 -28.13
N SER A 162 -19.90 23.87 -27.06
CA SER A 162 -19.77 24.41 -25.70
C SER A 162 -18.58 25.39 -25.60
N VAL A 163 -17.43 25.01 -26.17
CA VAL A 163 -16.24 25.87 -26.22
C VAL A 163 -16.53 27.15 -26.99
N LEU A 164 -17.12 27.05 -28.17
CA LEU A 164 -17.46 28.20 -29.01
C LEU A 164 -18.52 29.11 -28.37
N ALA A 165 -19.46 28.55 -27.58
CA ALA A 165 -20.42 29.32 -26.81
C ALA A 165 -19.73 30.19 -25.75
N ILE A 166 -18.79 29.60 -25.03
CA ILE A 166 -17.99 30.33 -24.03
C ILE A 166 -17.12 31.40 -24.70
N CYS A 167 -16.45 31.09 -25.82
CA CYS A 167 -15.64 32.07 -26.58
C CYS A 167 -16.43 33.30 -26.99
N ARG A 168 -17.74 33.16 -27.27
CA ARG A 168 -18.62 34.29 -27.63
C ARG A 168 -19.03 35.14 -26.42
N GLN A 169 -19.06 34.56 -25.24
CA GLN A 169 -19.47 35.23 -23.99
C GLN A 169 -18.34 35.99 -23.33
N VAL A 170 -17.10 35.50 -23.50
CA VAL A 170 -15.91 36.05 -22.84
C VAL A 170 -15.11 36.85 -23.88
N ASP A 171 -15.11 38.16 -23.71
CA ASP A 171 -14.42 39.08 -24.64
C ASP A 171 -12.89 38.91 -24.51
N GLY A 172 -12.25 38.39 -25.56
CA GLY A 172 -10.77 38.26 -25.64
C GLY A 172 -10.10 37.19 -24.81
N GLY A 173 -10.83 36.35 -24.09
CA GLY A 173 -10.25 35.38 -23.16
C GLY A 173 -9.75 34.09 -23.80
N ILE A 174 -10.31 33.64 -24.91
CA ILE A 174 -9.97 32.39 -25.62
C ILE A 174 -10.08 32.60 -27.12
N ASN A 175 -9.06 32.16 -27.85
CA ASN A 175 -9.09 32.17 -29.30
C ASN A 175 -9.91 30.97 -29.82
N PRO A 176 -11.00 31.16 -30.58
CA PRO A 176 -11.87 30.09 -31.07
C PRO A 176 -11.33 29.33 -32.28
N SER A 177 -10.20 29.72 -32.85
CA SER A 177 -9.70 29.23 -34.13
C SER A 177 -9.50 27.70 -34.16
N GLU A 178 -8.93 27.14 -33.13
CA GLU A 178 -8.74 25.68 -33.03
C GLU A 178 -10.09 24.95 -32.91
N ALA A 179 -11.03 25.47 -32.11
CA ALA A 179 -12.35 24.89 -31.97
C ALA A 179 -13.13 24.90 -33.33
N TYR A 180 -12.99 25.98 -34.11
CA TYR A 180 -13.56 26.01 -35.49
C TYR A 180 -12.91 24.93 -36.37
N ALA A 181 -11.60 24.80 -36.37
CA ALA A 181 -10.88 23.84 -37.19
C ALA A 181 -11.19 22.38 -36.82
N VAL A 182 -11.21 22.07 -35.53
CA VAL A 182 -11.55 20.74 -34.99
C VAL A 182 -12.99 20.36 -35.37
N ARG A 183 -13.94 21.28 -35.18
CA ARG A 183 -15.34 21.08 -35.54
C ARG A 183 -15.53 20.88 -37.06
N ALA A 184 -14.86 21.67 -37.90
CA ALA A 184 -14.89 21.52 -39.34
C ALA A 184 -14.43 20.13 -39.81
N GLU A 185 -13.34 19.63 -39.21
CA GLU A 185 -12.82 18.28 -39.51
C GLU A 185 -13.80 17.19 -39.06
N ALA A 186 -14.41 17.31 -37.87
CA ALA A 186 -15.40 16.36 -37.38
C ALA A 186 -16.62 16.27 -38.27
N LEU A 187 -17.20 17.41 -38.69
CA LEU A 187 -18.32 17.47 -39.67
C LEU A 187 -17.99 16.76 -40.97
N ARG A 188 -16.80 16.98 -41.49
CA ARG A 188 -16.34 16.36 -42.73
C ARG A 188 -16.14 14.85 -42.58
N LYS A 189 -15.62 14.39 -41.43
CA LYS A 189 -15.43 12.96 -41.10
C LYS A 189 -16.76 12.22 -40.95
N LEU A 190 -17.77 12.89 -40.43
CA LEU A 190 -19.13 12.36 -40.32
C LEU A 190 -19.91 12.41 -41.63
N GLY A 191 -19.37 13.04 -42.69
CA GLY A 191 -20.09 13.25 -43.94
C GLY A 191 -21.25 14.23 -43.81
N GLN A 192 -21.25 15.08 -42.77
CA GLN A 192 -22.28 16.08 -42.49
C GLN A 192 -21.86 17.42 -43.08
N ASP A 193 -22.83 18.28 -43.38
CA ASP A 193 -22.75 19.68 -43.80
C ASP A 193 -21.37 20.19 -44.27
N SER A 194 -20.98 19.82 -45.48
CA SER A 194 -19.69 20.20 -46.04
C SER A 194 -19.55 21.74 -46.19
N ALA A 195 -20.62 22.49 -46.42
CA ALA A 195 -20.57 23.93 -46.53
C ALA A 195 -20.31 24.60 -45.19
N ALA A 196 -20.91 24.08 -44.11
CA ALA A 196 -20.59 24.53 -42.75
C ALA A 196 -19.14 24.23 -42.39
N ALA A 197 -18.63 23.05 -42.74
CA ALA A 197 -17.22 22.71 -42.50
C ALA A 197 -16.27 23.68 -43.24
N ASP A 198 -16.55 24.01 -44.49
CA ASP A 198 -15.73 24.97 -45.26
C ASP A 198 -15.78 26.38 -44.65
N THR A 199 -16.95 26.82 -44.18
CA THR A 199 -17.09 28.11 -43.51
C THR A 199 -16.31 28.16 -42.20
N LEU A 200 -16.36 27.08 -41.37
CA LEU A 200 -15.65 27.00 -40.10
C LEU A 200 -14.13 27.00 -40.29
N ILE A 201 -13.61 26.23 -41.25
CA ILE A 201 -12.15 26.20 -41.51
C ILE A 201 -11.65 27.51 -42.10
N ALA A 202 -12.43 28.18 -42.95
CA ALA A 202 -12.10 29.52 -43.44
C ALA A 202 -12.01 30.51 -42.27
N ARG A 203 -12.95 30.44 -41.32
CA ARG A 203 -12.95 31.30 -40.14
C ARG A 203 -11.74 31.01 -39.22
N ALA A 204 -11.35 29.75 -39.07
CA ALA A 204 -10.15 29.38 -38.34
C ALA A 204 -8.88 29.97 -38.99
N LEU A 205 -8.78 29.91 -40.31
CA LEU A 205 -7.65 30.45 -41.07
C LEU A 205 -7.58 32.00 -41.05
N GLU A 206 -8.72 32.69 -40.99
CA GLU A 206 -8.74 34.15 -40.79
C GLU A 206 -8.15 34.57 -39.45
N LEU A 207 -8.30 33.75 -38.43
CA LEU A 207 -7.79 34.02 -37.09
C LEU A 207 -6.32 33.57 -36.86
N ILE A 208 -5.73 32.87 -37.83
CA ILE A 208 -4.37 32.31 -37.69
C ILE A 208 -3.27 33.40 -37.67
N ASP A 209 -3.54 34.55 -38.29
CA ASP A 209 -2.59 35.68 -38.32
C ASP A 209 -2.63 36.49 -37.01
N GLN A 210 -3.59 36.22 -36.13
CA GLN A 210 -3.62 36.79 -34.77
C GLN A 210 -2.50 36.22 -33.92
N THR A 211 -2.27 36.82 -32.75
CA THR A 211 -1.25 36.36 -31.79
C THR A 211 -1.74 35.06 -31.12
N ILE A 212 -1.58 33.95 -31.83
CA ILE A 212 -1.86 32.61 -31.31
C ILE A 212 -0.57 31.76 -31.26
N PRO A 213 -0.52 30.78 -30.37
CA PRO A 213 0.64 29.87 -30.23
C PRO A 213 0.98 29.16 -31.54
N ASP A 214 2.29 28.92 -31.78
CA ASP A 214 2.75 28.21 -32.98
C ASP A 214 2.19 26.79 -33.08
N ILE A 215 1.94 26.15 -31.92
CA ILE A 215 1.31 24.81 -31.89
C ILE A 215 -0.13 24.85 -32.37
N ASP A 216 -0.89 25.86 -32.00
CA ASP A 216 -2.28 26.04 -32.46
C ASP A 216 -2.31 26.35 -33.94
N LYS A 217 -1.39 27.22 -34.43
CA LYS A 217 -1.19 27.47 -35.87
C LYS A 217 -0.89 26.17 -36.63
N LYS A 218 0.01 25.36 -36.09
CA LYS A 218 0.33 24.04 -36.64
C LYS A 218 -0.92 23.17 -36.75
N ASN A 219 -1.72 23.08 -35.67
CA ASN A 219 -2.92 22.26 -35.63
C ASN A 219 -3.95 22.75 -36.68
N ILE A 220 -4.19 24.04 -36.76
CA ILE A 220 -5.12 24.64 -37.73
C ILE A 220 -4.67 24.36 -39.19
N TYR A 221 -3.40 24.59 -39.52
CA TYR A 221 -2.86 24.26 -40.80
C TYR A 221 -2.97 22.78 -41.14
N PHE A 222 -2.69 21.92 -40.18
CA PHE A 222 -2.77 20.47 -40.36
C PHE A 222 -4.22 20.04 -40.72
N ARG A 223 -5.22 20.60 -40.02
CA ARG A 223 -6.64 20.34 -40.29
C ARG A 223 -7.08 20.93 -41.60
N ALA A 224 -6.65 22.16 -41.93
CA ALA A 224 -6.93 22.78 -43.25
C ALA A 224 -6.35 21.93 -44.40
N LEU A 225 -5.19 21.34 -44.24
CA LEU A 225 -4.62 20.39 -45.20
C LEU A 225 -5.47 19.10 -45.31
N ASN A 226 -5.97 18.57 -44.20
CA ASN A 226 -6.88 17.42 -44.22
C ASN A 226 -8.16 17.70 -45.01
N LEU A 227 -8.66 18.91 -44.89
CA LEU A 227 -9.91 19.37 -45.54
C LEU A 227 -9.69 19.87 -46.95
N ASN A 228 -8.45 19.93 -47.49
CA ASN A 228 -8.06 20.55 -48.73
C ASN A 228 -8.51 22.04 -48.85
N ALA A 229 -8.49 22.76 -47.72
CA ALA A 229 -9.00 24.13 -47.62
C ALA A 229 -7.93 25.21 -47.86
N LEU A 230 -6.68 24.84 -48.14
CA LEU A 230 -5.60 25.79 -48.44
C LEU A 230 -5.50 26.03 -49.96
N ASP A 231 -5.58 27.28 -50.35
CA ASP A 231 -5.19 27.70 -51.69
C ASP A 231 -3.67 27.70 -51.86
N GLN A 232 -3.17 27.99 -53.04
CA GLN A 232 -1.75 27.99 -53.34
C GLN A 232 -0.96 28.95 -52.45
N GLN A 233 -1.49 30.15 -52.18
CA GLN A 233 -0.80 31.15 -51.35
C GLN A 233 -0.76 30.75 -49.87
N ALA A 234 -1.87 30.28 -49.34
CA ALA A 234 -1.98 29.77 -48.00
C ALA A 234 -1.09 28.52 -47.76
N LEU A 235 -1.02 27.67 -48.78
CA LEU A 235 -0.16 26.49 -48.77
C LEU A 235 1.35 26.88 -48.75
N ALA A 236 1.76 27.90 -49.51
CA ALA A 236 3.12 28.43 -49.47
C ALA A 236 3.46 28.97 -48.07
N ARG A 237 2.55 29.76 -47.46
CA ARG A 237 2.71 30.25 -46.09
C ARG A 237 2.81 29.10 -45.07
N CYS A 238 1.97 28.08 -45.22
CA CYS A 238 2.02 26.89 -44.37
C CYS A 238 3.39 26.16 -44.45
N ILE A 239 3.93 25.98 -45.68
CA ILE A 239 5.24 25.34 -45.87
C ILE A 239 6.35 26.17 -45.25
N GLN A 240 6.35 27.48 -45.44
CA GLN A 240 7.34 28.38 -44.85
C GLN A 240 7.28 28.33 -43.33
N PHE A 241 6.10 28.48 -42.74
CA PHE A 241 5.87 28.38 -41.30
C PHE A 241 6.36 27.05 -40.72
N ALA A 242 5.96 25.92 -41.35
CA ALA A 242 6.35 24.59 -40.91
C ALA A 242 7.86 24.37 -40.98
N HIS A 243 8.52 24.89 -42.00
CA HIS A 243 9.97 24.82 -42.16
C HIS A 243 10.72 25.62 -41.07
N GLU A 244 10.32 26.90 -40.90
CA GLU A 244 10.91 27.80 -39.89
C GLU A 244 10.77 27.26 -38.47
N LYS A 245 9.64 26.65 -38.17
CA LYS A 245 9.32 26.10 -36.84
C LYS A 245 9.72 24.63 -36.67
N GLN A 246 10.34 24.01 -37.68
CA GLN A 246 10.75 22.61 -37.70
C GLN A 246 9.59 21.60 -37.47
N PHE A 247 8.40 21.93 -37.89
CA PHE A 247 7.24 21.03 -37.86
C PHE A 247 7.26 20.09 -39.09
N TRP A 248 8.17 19.12 -39.07
CA TRP A 248 8.51 18.28 -40.22
C TRP A 248 7.32 17.50 -40.80
N THR A 249 6.41 17.02 -39.94
CA THR A 249 5.21 16.30 -40.39
C THR A 249 4.24 17.22 -41.11
N LEU A 250 4.07 18.46 -40.64
CA LEU A 250 3.25 19.48 -41.30
C LEU A 250 3.90 19.89 -42.62
N GLU A 251 5.20 20.15 -42.64
CA GLU A 251 5.95 20.50 -43.87
C GLU A 251 5.81 19.39 -44.92
N ALA A 252 6.02 18.13 -44.55
CA ALA A 252 5.91 16.99 -45.44
C ALA A 252 4.53 16.91 -46.11
N LYS A 253 3.47 17.04 -45.29
CA LYS A 253 2.08 17.00 -45.76
C LYS A 253 1.75 18.17 -46.66
N ALA A 254 2.18 19.39 -46.32
CA ALA A 254 1.96 20.59 -47.12
C ALA A 254 2.70 20.50 -48.45
N ARG A 255 3.94 20.02 -48.49
CA ARG A 255 4.70 19.81 -49.74
C ARG A 255 4.06 18.75 -50.64
N GLY A 256 3.49 17.67 -50.08
CA GLY A 256 2.73 16.69 -50.85
C GLY A 256 1.54 17.30 -51.54
N LYS A 257 0.81 18.22 -50.90
CA LYS A 257 -0.28 18.98 -51.54
C LYS A 257 0.23 19.98 -52.55
N TRP A 258 1.39 20.63 -52.32
CA TRP A 258 2.00 21.57 -53.24
C TRP A 258 2.32 20.96 -54.61
N ILE A 259 2.70 19.69 -54.68
CA ILE A 259 2.99 18.99 -55.93
C ILE A 259 1.81 19.04 -56.89
N ALA A 260 0.58 18.96 -56.40
CA ALA A 260 -0.61 19.08 -57.23
C ALA A 260 -0.66 20.41 -57.98
N TYR A 261 -0.14 21.48 -57.42
CA TYR A 261 -0.01 22.78 -58.07
C TYR A 261 1.25 22.86 -58.96
N ALA A 262 2.34 22.18 -58.60
CA ALA A 262 3.59 22.17 -59.34
C ALA A 262 3.53 21.36 -60.65
N LEU A 263 2.57 20.45 -60.80
CA LEU A 263 2.32 19.70 -62.03
C LEU A 263 1.99 20.62 -63.24
N LEU A 264 1.68 21.88 -63.00
CA LEU A 264 1.36 22.87 -64.01
C LEU A 264 2.57 23.70 -64.50
N GLY A 265 3.84 23.37 -64.01
CA GLY A 265 5.03 24.16 -64.37
C GLY A 265 6.36 23.40 -64.23
N GLU A 266 7.49 24.06 -64.63
CA GLU A 266 8.86 23.51 -64.62
C GLU A 266 9.46 23.18 -63.23
N THR A 267 8.72 23.38 -62.17
CA THR A 267 9.17 23.27 -60.78
C THR A 267 8.93 21.87 -60.17
N LEU A 268 8.34 20.94 -60.90
CA LEU A 268 7.95 19.62 -60.38
C LEU A 268 9.11 18.81 -59.78
N ALA A 269 10.23 18.78 -60.48
CA ALA A 269 11.41 18.02 -59.97
C ALA A 269 11.96 18.57 -58.68
N THR A 270 11.91 19.91 -58.48
CA THR A 270 12.35 20.58 -57.24
C THR A 270 11.34 20.34 -56.12
N ALA A 271 10.04 20.40 -56.43
CA ALA A 271 8.97 20.09 -55.47
C ALA A 271 9.02 18.65 -54.96
N LEU A 272 9.23 17.68 -55.88
CA LEU A 272 9.37 16.25 -55.53
C LEU A 272 10.60 15.98 -54.64
N LYS A 273 11.76 16.58 -54.96
CA LYS A 273 12.96 16.44 -54.11
C LYS A 273 12.74 16.99 -52.70
N ALA A 274 12.09 18.15 -52.62
CA ALA A 274 11.80 18.78 -51.33
C ALA A 274 10.79 17.96 -50.51
N GLU A 275 9.77 17.38 -51.18
CA GLU A 275 8.81 16.47 -50.51
C GLU A 275 9.48 15.20 -50.01
N VAL A 276 10.29 14.51 -50.80
CA VAL A 276 11.02 13.32 -50.39
C VAL A 276 11.90 13.59 -49.16
N LEU A 277 12.56 14.74 -49.14
CA LEU A 277 13.40 15.13 -47.99
C LEU A 277 12.56 15.43 -46.75
N ALA A 278 11.41 16.12 -46.91
CA ALA A 278 10.50 16.42 -45.82
C ALA A 278 9.87 15.14 -45.24
N ASN A 279 9.42 14.22 -46.09
CA ASN A 279 8.89 12.92 -45.69
C ASN A 279 9.95 12.09 -44.92
N LYS A 280 11.20 12.08 -45.38
CA LYS A 280 12.31 11.40 -44.67
C LYS A 280 12.53 11.98 -43.29
N ARG A 281 12.50 13.30 -43.14
CA ARG A 281 12.63 13.98 -41.83
C ARG A 281 11.44 13.69 -40.92
N ALA A 282 10.22 13.72 -41.46
CA ALA A 282 9.01 13.40 -40.72
C ALA A 282 9.02 11.96 -40.20
N LEU A 283 9.39 11.00 -41.05
CA LEU A 283 9.49 9.59 -40.66
C LEU A 283 10.50 9.38 -39.53
N ALA A 284 11.70 9.99 -39.65
CA ALA A 284 12.73 9.91 -38.62
C ALA A 284 12.26 10.50 -37.28
N ALA A 285 11.50 11.60 -37.30
CA ALA A 285 10.99 12.23 -36.11
C ALA A 285 9.93 11.36 -35.40
N VAL A 286 9.04 10.71 -36.17
CA VAL A 286 8.00 9.79 -35.63
C VAL A 286 8.64 8.55 -35.05
N ASP A 287 9.56 7.91 -35.76
CA ASP A 287 10.23 6.68 -35.32
C ASP A 287 10.99 6.89 -33.99
N VAL A 288 11.75 7.99 -33.90
CA VAL A 288 12.42 8.37 -32.65
C VAL A 288 11.44 8.63 -31.51
N GLY A 289 10.30 9.28 -31.81
CA GLY A 289 9.27 9.54 -30.81
C GLY A 289 8.65 8.27 -30.26
N GLN A 290 8.18 7.38 -31.13
CA GLN A 290 7.53 6.13 -30.73
C GLN A 290 8.49 5.18 -29.99
N SER A 291 9.73 5.04 -30.46
CA SER A 291 10.71 4.17 -29.80
C SER A 291 11.09 4.68 -28.39
N LYS A 292 11.21 6.01 -28.22
CA LYS A 292 11.47 6.62 -26.91
C LYS A 292 10.27 6.47 -25.98
N PHE A 293 9.03 6.68 -26.47
CA PHE A 293 7.84 6.47 -25.67
C PHE A 293 7.74 5.05 -25.16
N LEU A 294 7.93 4.05 -26.03
CA LEU A 294 7.94 2.65 -25.62
C LEU A 294 9.05 2.36 -24.60
N ALA A 295 10.23 2.93 -24.78
CA ALA A 295 11.35 2.78 -23.82
C ALA A 295 10.99 3.40 -22.45
N PHE A 296 10.32 4.55 -22.43
CA PHE A 296 9.82 5.18 -21.21
C PHE A 296 8.77 4.32 -20.51
N GLU A 297 7.76 3.84 -21.21
CA GLU A 297 6.72 2.96 -20.65
C GLU A 297 7.32 1.66 -20.08
N LEU A 298 8.29 1.06 -20.78
CA LEU A 298 9.03 -0.09 -20.27
C LEU A 298 9.83 0.24 -19.00
N ALA A 299 10.46 1.41 -18.95
CA ALA A 299 11.20 1.85 -17.76
C ALA A 299 10.25 2.11 -16.58
N ARG A 300 9.09 2.75 -16.84
CA ARG A 300 8.02 2.96 -15.86
C ARG A 300 7.50 1.64 -15.31
N GLY A 301 7.15 0.70 -16.18
CA GLY A 301 6.71 -0.64 -15.76
C GLY A 301 7.75 -1.37 -14.90
N ARG A 302 9.05 -1.26 -15.24
CA ARG A 302 10.13 -1.82 -14.42
C ARG A 302 10.22 -1.15 -13.04
N ASN A 303 10.07 0.16 -12.97
CA ASN A 303 10.09 0.89 -11.70
C ASN A 303 8.88 0.53 -10.82
N GLU A 304 7.69 0.39 -11.39
CA GLU A 304 6.50 -0.09 -10.69
C GLU A 304 6.70 -1.51 -10.16
N ILE A 305 7.19 -2.43 -10.99
CA ILE A 305 7.51 -3.80 -10.56
C ILE A 305 8.54 -3.80 -9.42
N ALA A 306 9.60 -2.98 -9.54
CA ALA A 306 10.61 -2.84 -8.49
C ALA A 306 10.02 -2.28 -7.19
N ARG A 307 9.09 -1.33 -7.27
CA ARG A 307 8.35 -0.79 -6.14
C ARG A 307 7.48 -1.86 -5.47
N TYR A 308 6.67 -2.58 -6.24
CA TYR A 308 5.87 -3.70 -5.73
C TYR A 308 6.73 -4.80 -5.09
N GLN A 309 7.89 -5.10 -5.68
CA GLN A 309 8.82 -6.07 -5.10
C GLN A 309 9.40 -5.58 -3.76
N ARG A 310 9.74 -4.29 -3.64
CA ARG A 310 10.21 -3.70 -2.37
C ARG A 310 9.11 -3.74 -1.30
N GLU A 311 7.90 -3.32 -1.64
CA GLU A 311 6.75 -3.37 -0.75
C GLU A 311 6.41 -4.82 -0.32
N SER A 312 6.44 -5.75 -1.25
CA SER A 312 6.24 -7.17 -0.96
C SER A 312 7.32 -7.72 -0.03
N LYS A 313 8.60 -7.35 -0.24
CA LYS A 313 9.69 -7.71 0.69
C LYS A 313 9.48 -7.11 2.07
N LEU A 314 9.12 -5.84 2.17
CA LEU A 314 8.82 -5.18 3.45
C LEU A 314 7.65 -5.84 4.17
N ARG A 315 6.56 -6.16 3.46
CA ARG A 315 5.42 -6.90 4.04
C ARG A 315 5.82 -8.29 4.53
N LYS A 316 6.63 -9.02 3.76
CA LYS A 316 7.14 -10.36 4.17
C LYS A 316 8.05 -10.27 5.40
N THR A 317 8.96 -9.28 5.45
CA THR A 317 9.82 -9.07 6.62
C THR A 317 9.01 -8.66 7.85
N ALA A 318 8.04 -7.75 7.71
CA ALA A 318 7.14 -7.36 8.78
C ALA A 318 6.35 -8.57 9.31
N LEU A 319 5.80 -9.40 8.42
CA LEU A 319 5.09 -10.63 8.79
C LEU A 319 6.00 -11.60 9.53
N SER A 320 7.24 -11.80 9.05
CA SER A 320 8.22 -12.68 9.70
C SER A 320 8.58 -12.20 11.10
N VAL A 321 8.77 -10.89 11.29
CA VAL A 321 9.04 -10.29 12.62
C VAL A 321 7.83 -10.47 13.54
N THR A 322 6.61 -10.26 13.04
CA THR A 322 5.39 -10.46 13.83
C THR A 322 5.23 -11.91 14.27
N VAL A 323 5.48 -12.87 13.38
CA VAL A 323 5.43 -14.31 13.70
C VAL A 323 6.50 -14.67 14.74
N LEU A 324 7.71 -14.13 14.62
CA LEU A 324 8.78 -14.36 15.58
C LEU A 324 8.41 -13.82 16.97
N LEU A 325 7.89 -12.60 17.04
CA LEU A 325 7.44 -12.00 18.29
C LEU A 325 6.32 -12.83 18.93
N PHE A 326 5.37 -13.29 18.13
CA PHE A 326 4.30 -14.17 18.61
C PHE A 326 4.86 -15.49 19.17
N ALA A 327 5.83 -16.09 18.49
CA ALA A 327 6.50 -17.31 18.95
C ALA A 327 7.22 -17.10 20.29
N VAL A 328 7.92 -15.98 20.47
CA VAL A 328 8.60 -15.62 21.71
C VAL A 328 7.59 -15.47 22.87
N VAL A 329 6.48 -14.77 22.62
CA VAL A 329 5.40 -14.63 23.62
C VAL A 329 4.80 -15.98 23.97
N LEU A 330 4.55 -16.83 22.97
CA LEU A 330 4.02 -18.19 23.20
C LEU A 330 4.96 -19.04 24.05
N VAL A 331 6.26 -19.03 23.73
CA VAL A 331 7.29 -19.71 24.55
C VAL A 331 7.30 -19.16 25.96
N GLY A 332 7.20 -17.85 26.15
CA GLY A 332 7.10 -17.23 27.48
C GLY A 332 5.87 -17.69 28.26
N ILE A 333 4.72 -17.79 27.60
CA ILE A 333 3.47 -18.30 28.22
C ILE A 333 3.65 -19.78 28.60
N ILE A 334 4.20 -20.61 27.71
CA ILE A 334 4.40 -22.05 27.96
C ILE A 334 5.38 -22.27 29.12
N THR A 335 6.49 -21.53 29.15
CA THR A 335 7.48 -21.64 30.22
C THR A 335 6.90 -21.20 31.57
N ASN A 336 6.15 -20.08 31.59
CA ASN A 336 5.45 -19.63 32.81
C ASN A 336 4.40 -20.66 33.28
N TYR A 337 3.62 -21.21 32.34
CA TYR A 337 2.65 -22.25 32.67
C TYR A 337 3.32 -23.51 33.25
N ARG A 338 4.40 -23.98 32.60
CA ARG A 338 5.17 -25.12 33.09
C ARG A 338 5.74 -24.86 34.48
N SER A 339 6.32 -23.68 34.72
CA SER A 339 6.84 -23.27 36.01
C SER A 339 5.76 -23.28 37.09
N ARG A 340 4.58 -22.74 36.79
CA ARG A 340 3.43 -22.78 37.75
C ARG A 340 2.96 -24.19 38.02
N MET A 341 2.90 -25.05 36.99
CA MET A 341 2.51 -26.46 37.16
C MET A 341 3.51 -27.26 38.00
N THR A 342 4.82 -27.03 37.80
CA THR A 342 5.85 -27.68 38.64
C THR A 342 5.80 -27.19 40.08
N ALA A 343 5.60 -25.91 40.30
CA ALA A 343 5.43 -25.37 41.66
C ALA A 343 4.14 -25.89 42.34
N ALA A 344 3.04 -26.01 41.60
CA ALA A 344 1.80 -26.59 42.13
C ALA A 344 1.96 -28.07 42.48
N ARG A 345 2.66 -28.86 41.66
CA ARG A 345 2.96 -30.28 41.94
C ARG A 345 3.86 -30.43 43.17
N ALA A 346 4.89 -29.59 43.26
CA ALA A 346 5.77 -29.61 44.45
C ALA A 346 5.01 -29.28 45.74
N LYS A 347 4.08 -28.30 45.69
CA LYS A 347 3.24 -27.97 46.84
C LYS A 347 2.27 -29.12 47.20
N LEU A 348 1.71 -29.78 46.18
CA LEU A 348 0.83 -30.92 46.40
C LEU A 348 1.59 -32.08 47.06
N SER A 349 2.76 -32.43 46.53
CA SER A 349 3.61 -33.50 47.14
C SER A 349 4.08 -33.18 48.55
N GLN A 350 4.34 -31.90 48.87
CA GLN A 350 4.61 -31.47 50.24
C GLN A 350 3.40 -31.68 51.17
N GLN A 351 2.20 -31.29 50.69
CA GLN A 351 0.98 -31.50 51.47
C GLN A 351 0.66 -33.01 51.68
N GLU A 352 0.89 -33.82 50.66
CA GLU A 352 0.76 -35.29 50.82
C GLU A 352 1.75 -35.84 51.83
N ALA A 353 2.99 -35.38 51.80
CA ALA A 353 4.01 -35.78 52.79
C ALA A 353 3.65 -35.31 54.22
N GLU A 354 3.13 -34.08 54.38
CA GLU A 354 2.65 -33.57 55.68
C GLU A 354 1.47 -34.38 56.21
N LEU A 355 0.48 -34.70 55.36
CA LEU A 355 -0.66 -35.54 55.72
C LEU A 355 -0.23 -36.96 56.07
N ALA A 356 0.73 -37.54 55.36
CA ALA A 356 1.28 -38.85 55.68
C ALA A 356 1.99 -38.84 57.03
N LEU A 357 2.77 -37.78 57.32
CA LEU A 357 3.42 -37.60 58.59
C LEU A 357 2.42 -37.43 59.76
N GLU A 358 1.35 -36.68 59.57
CA GLU A 358 0.29 -36.49 60.56
C GLU A 358 -0.47 -37.79 60.79
N ASN A 359 -0.82 -38.55 59.76
CA ASN A 359 -1.42 -39.87 59.86
C ASN A 359 -0.48 -40.83 60.65
N TYR A 360 0.83 -40.79 60.37
CA TYR A 360 1.83 -41.59 61.06
C TYR A 360 1.88 -41.27 62.58
N LYS A 361 1.86 -39.98 62.94
CA LYS A 361 1.81 -39.53 64.34
C LYS A 361 0.52 -39.94 65.02
N ASN A 362 -0.59 -40.05 64.37
CA ASN A 362 -1.88 -40.39 64.93
C ASN A 362 -2.07 -41.91 65.10
N THR A 363 -1.30 -42.73 64.38
CA THR A 363 -1.48 -44.20 64.42
C THR A 363 -0.99 -44.85 65.69
N ILE A 364 0.06 -44.31 66.33
CA ILE A 364 0.56 -44.84 67.58
C ILE A 364 0.27 -43.79 68.65
N ARG A 365 -0.76 -44.01 69.46
CA ARG A 365 -1.07 -43.09 70.56
C ARG A 365 0.10 -43.08 71.58
N PRO A 366 0.67 -41.92 71.85
CA PRO A 366 1.80 -41.81 72.79
C PRO A 366 1.49 -42.42 74.13
N HIS A 367 0.26 -42.28 74.59
CA HIS A 367 -0.21 -42.85 75.86
C HIS A 367 -0.09 -44.38 75.92
N PHE A 368 -0.40 -45.06 74.77
CA PHE A 368 -0.19 -46.51 74.69
C PHE A 368 1.29 -46.87 74.90
N LEU A 369 2.21 -46.22 74.22
CA LEU A 369 3.64 -46.47 74.35
C LEU A 369 4.11 -46.22 75.77
N PHE A 370 3.69 -45.14 76.40
CA PHE A 370 4.05 -44.87 77.80
C PHE A 370 3.53 -45.94 78.75
N ASN A 371 2.30 -46.45 78.53
CA ASN A 371 1.74 -47.52 79.34
C ASN A 371 2.55 -48.83 79.19
N GLN A 372 2.95 -49.16 77.95
CA GLN A 372 3.74 -50.37 77.70
C GLN A 372 5.14 -50.24 78.34
N LEU A 373 5.78 -49.06 78.25
CA LEU A 373 7.08 -48.78 78.90
C LEU A 373 6.97 -48.81 80.41
N ASN A 374 5.84 -48.34 80.97
CA ASN A 374 5.59 -48.47 82.41
C ASN A 374 5.49 -49.94 82.84
N ASN A 375 4.86 -50.84 82.07
CA ASN A 375 4.81 -52.25 82.30
C ASN A 375 6.24 -52.86 82.29
N VAL A 376 7.09 -52.50 81.37
CA VAL A 376 8.51 -52.89 81.31
C VAL A 376 9.23 -52.43 82.59
N SER A 377 9.04 -51.18 83.01
CA SER A 377 9.62 -50.64 84.23
C SER A 377 9.13 -51.37 85.44
N ALA A 378 7.89 -51.80 85.53
CA ALA A 378 7.31 -52.60 86.61
C ALA A 378 7.97 -53.97 86.68
N PHE A 379 8.24 -54.67 85.56
CA PHE A 379 8.97 -55.91 85.52
C PHE A 379 10.43 -55.73 86.03
N LEU A 380 11.09 -54.70 85.58
CA LEU A 380 12.49 -54.41 86.01
C LEU A 380 12.58 -54.08 87.51
N ASN A 381 11.64 -53.34 88.05
CA ASN A 381 11.57 -53.01 89.46
C ASN A 381 11.28 -54.24 90.34
N GLN A 382 10.72 -55.30 89.75
CA GLN A 382 10.48 -56.58 90.45
C GLN A 382 11.61 -57.57 90.18
N GLU A 383 12.72 -57.16 89.56
CA GLU A 383 13.88 -57.99 89.19
C GLU A 383 13.55 -59.13 88.23
N LEU A 384 12.44 -59.04 87.50
CA LEU A 384 11.96 -60.03 86.56
C LEU A 384 12.55 -59.72 85.15
N ILE A 385 13.87 -59.78 84.99
CA ILE A 385 14.61 -59.34 83.79
C ILE A 385 14.22 -60.15 82.54
N GLU A 386 14.06 -61.46 82.64
CA GLU A 386 13.65 -62.31 81.52
C GLU A 386 12.25 -61.95 81.00
N GLN A 387 11.32 -61.68 81.91
CA GLN A 387 9.98 -61.25 81.54
C GLN A 387 9.94 -59.84 80.91
N ALA A 388 10.79 -58.94 81.41
CA ALA A 388 10.94 -57.62 80.76
C ALA A 388 11.50 -57.73 79.34
N GLN A 389 12.48 -58.61 79.08
CA GLN A 389 13.02 -58.85 77.76
C GLN A 389 12.00 -59.47 76.80
N GLU A 390 11.28 -60.48 77.27
CA GLU A 390 10.23 -61.12 76.52
C GLU A 390 9.12 -60.08 76.10
N TYR A 391 8.70 -59.28 77.12
CA TYR A 391 7.69 -58.22 76.88
C TYR A 391 8.14 -57.18 75.88
N LEU A 392 9.41 -56.70 75.93
CA LEU A 392 9.98 -55.79 74.98
C LEU A 392 10.06 -56.41 73.58
N SER A 393 10.39 -57.70 73.46
CA SER A 393 10.41 -58.42 72.18
C SER A 393 9.01 -58.47 71.56
N ASP A 394 8.02 -58.86 72.37
CA ASP A 394 6.61 -58.93 71.90
C ASP A 394 6.08 -57.57 71.57
N LEU A 395 6.38 -56.50 72.30
CA LEU A 395 6.04 -55.12 71.98
C LEU A 395 6.69 -54.67 70.67
N GLY A 396 7.97 -54.98 70.48
CA GLY A 396 8.70 -54.67 69.23
C GLY A 396 8.09 -55.38 68.03
N GLN A 397 7.68 -56.64 68.16
CA GLN A 397 7.04 -57.39 67.09
C GLN A 397 5.64 -56.85 66.78
N PHE A 398 4.87 -56.50 67.81
CA PHE A 398 3.56 -55.88 67.65
C PHE A 398 3.66 -54.53 66.95
N LEU A 399 4.54 -53.64 67.36
CA LEU A 399 4.78 -52.34 66.75
C LEU A 399 5.22 -52.48 65.27
N ARG A 400 6.10 -53.46 65.01
CA ARG A 400 6.53 -53.72 63.64
C ARG A 400 5.36 -54.18 62.72
N SER A 401 4.54 -55.10 63.28
CA SER A 401 3.33 -55.55 62.50
C SER A 401 2.34 -54.45 62.22
N LEU A 402 2.24 -53.47 63.13
CA LEU A 402 1.41 -52.27 62.89
C LEU A 402 1.97 -51.35 61.80
N LEU A 403 3.33 -51.26 61.74
CA LEU A 403 3.98 -50.34 60.76
C LEU A 403 4.10 -50.94 59.36
N GLU A 404 4.37 -52.26 59.24
CA GLU A 404 4.55 -52.92 57.94
C GLU A 404 3.26 -53.00 57.14
N GLU A 405 2.10 -52.93 57.69
CA GLU A 405 0.82 -53.04 57.02
C GLU A 405 0.11 -51.67 56.74
N GLN A 406 0.78 -50.55 57.10
CA GLN A 406 0.19 -49.20 56.92
C GLN A 406 0.27 -48.63 55.50
N ASP A 407 1.14 -49.16 54.65
CA ASP A 407 1.30 -48.64 53.32
C ASP A 407 0.16 -49.07 52.37
N ASP A 408 -0.64 -50.07 52.76
CA ASP A 408 -1.79 -50.53 52.02
C ASP A 408 -3.10 -49.91 52.55
N GLN A 409 -3.93 -49.38 51.67
CA GLN A 409 -5.25 -48.81 52.01
C GLN A 409 -6.21 -49.86 52.59
N THR A 410 -5.90 -51.11 52.44
CA THR A 410 -6.71 -52.24 52.94
C THR A 410 -5.80 -53.31 53.56
N ILE A 411 -6.28 -53.95 54.59
CA ILE A 411 -5.62 -55.05 55.33
C ILE A 411 -6.47 -56.34 55.32
N GLU A 412 -5.85 -57.49 55.22
CA GLU A 412 -6.58 -58.77 55.38
C GLU A 412 -7.06 -58.95 56.81
N LEU A 413 -8.31 -59.41 56.97
CA LEU A 413 -8.94 -59.65 58.28
C LEU A 413 -8.15 -60.68 59.09
N GLY A 414 -7.41 -61.59 58.41
CA GLY A 414 -6.53 -62.51 59.09
C GLY A 414 -5.28 -61.84 59.72
N SER A 415 -4.77 -60.77 59.13
CA SER A 415 -3.70 -59.94 59.66
C SER A 415 -4.19 -59.15 60.91
N VAL A 416 -5.43 -58.57 60.77
CA VAL A 416 -6.07 -57.93 61.95
C VAL A 416 -6.26 -58.88 63.11
N GLU A 417 -6.64 -60.14 62.87
CA GLU A 417 -6.72 -61.16 63.90
C GLU A 417 -5.40 -61.35 64.58
N LYS A 418 -4.30 -61.46 63.83
CA LYS A 418 -2.94 -61.62 64.37
C LYS A 418 -2.53 -60.42 65.27
N GLN A 419 -2.79 -59.21 64.78
CA GLN A 419 -2.49 -57.97 65.51
C GLN A 419 -3.28 -57.88 66.80
N LEU A 420 -4.61 -58.18 66.77
CA LEU A 420 -5.43 -58.21 67.94
C LEU A 420 -4.97 -59.28 68.99
N ARG A 421 -4.62 -60.45 68.48
CA ARG A 421 -4.06 -61.49 69.36
C ARG A 421 -2.76 -61.07 70.00
N ALA A 422 -1.84 -60.48 69.24
CA ALA A 422 -0.59 -59.97 69.80
C ALA A 422 -0.82 -58.82 70.81
N TYR A 423 -1.73 -57.92 70.56
CA TYR A 423 -2.15 -56.85 71.47
C TYR A 423 -2.73 -57.43 72.77
N ILE A 424 -3.64 -58.38 72.69
CA ILE A 424 -4.23 -59.04 73.90
C ILE A 424 -3.19 -59.81 74.66
N ALA A 425 -2.24 -60.48 74.00
CA ALA A 425 -1.13 -61.13 74.65
C ALA A 425 -0.24 -60.18 75.50
N LEU A 426 0.07 -59.00 74.88
CA LEU A 426 0.81 -57.95 75.61
C LEU A 426 0.00 -57.42 76.80
N GLN A 427 -1.29 -57.18 76.68
CA GLN A 427 -2.16 -56.68 77.73
C GLN A 427 -2.29 -57.71 78.91
N LYS A 428 -2.37 -58.98 78.57
CA LYS A 428 -2.43 -60.06 79.58
C LYS A 428 -1.14 -60.20 80.36
N LYS A 429 0.02 -59.98 79.78
CA LYS A 429 1.30 -60.00 80.47
C LYS A 429 1.48 -58.79 81.39
N GLY A 430 0.80 -57.68 81.06
CA GLY A 430 0.80 -56.44 81.83
C GLY A 430 -0.28 -56.39 82.92
N SER A 431 -1.10 -55.34 82.89
CA SER A 431 -2.06 -55.01 83.97
C SER A 431 -3.40 -55.76 83.92
N TYR A 432 -3.70 -56.56 82.86
CA TYR A 432 -5.02 -57.18 82.63
C TYR A 432 -5.02 -58.70 82.59
N ALA A 433 -4.22 -59.34 83.48
CA ALA A 433 -4.09 -60.82 83.56
C ALA A 433 -5.39 -61.60 83.82
N HIS A 434 -6.45 -60.90 84.23
CA HIS A 434 -7.73 -61.55 84.61
C HIS A 434 -8.85 -61.42 83.55
N VAL A 435 -8.57 -60.89 82.41
CA VAL A 435 -9.55 -60.69 81.33
C VAL A 435 -9.44 -61.82 80.29
N GLU A 436 -10.50 -62.61 80.12
CA GLU A 436 -10.61 -63.55 79.01
C GLU A 436 -11.20 -62.86 77.80
N VAL A 437 -10.43 -62.83 76.71
CA VAL A 437 -10.87 -62.29 75.45
C VAL A 437 -10.84 -63.43 74.43
N THR A 438 -12.00 -63.62 73.74
CA THR A 438 -12.14 -64.58 72.65
C THR A 438 -12.28 -63.87 71.36
N ILE A 439 -11.41 -64.18 70.38
CA ILE A 439 -11.49 -63.69 69.05
C ILE A 439 -11.95 -64.86 68.18
N ASP A 440 -13.10 -64.72 67.57
CA ASP A 440 -13.64 -65.71 66.65
C ASP A 440 -13.84 -65.08 65.21
N ILE A 441 -12.93 -65.43 64.34
CA ILE A 441 -12.99 -65.02 62.92
C ILE A 441 -13.04 -66.32 62.07
N PRO A 442 -14.16 -66.54 61.37
CA PRO A 442 -14.30 -67.72 60.52
C PRO A 442 -13.19 -67.79 59.49
N LYS A 443 -12.64 -69.00 59.26
CA LYS A 443 -11.50 -69.18 58.32
C LYS A 443 -11.81 -68.67 56.94
N ALA A 444 -13.10 -68.71 56.50
CA ALA A 444 -13.51 -68.18 55.16
C ALA A 444 -13.40 -66.67 55.01
N LEU A 445 -13.40 -65.93 56.16
CA LEU A 445 -13.35 -64.46 56.16
C LEU A 445 -11.91 -63.90 56.32
N ARG A 446 -10.92 -64.71 56.65
CA ARG A 446 -9.53 -64.23 56.94
C ARG A 446 -8.85 -63.56 55.72
N LYS A 447 -9.26 -63.92 54.52
CA LYS A 447 -8.74 -63.29 53.26
C LYS A 447 -9.51 -62.09 52.80
N VAL A 448 -10.58 -61.68 53.45
CA VAL A 448 -11.34 -60.51 53.18
C VAL A 448 -10.51 -59.28 53.53
N ARG A 449 -10.33 -58.35 52.61
CA ARG A 449 -9.61 -57.09 52.83
C ARG A 449 -10.61 -56.03 53.33
N ILE A 450 -10.27 -55.40 54.42
CA ILE A 450 -11.02 -54.30 55.03
C ILE A 450 -10.16 -53.04 55.02
N PRO A 451 -10.75 -51.82 55.04
CA PRO A 451 -10.00 -50.58 55.13
C PRO A 451 -9.14 -50.57 56.44
N THR A 452 -7.88 -50.13 56.33
CA THR A 452 -6.92 -50.08 57.45
C THR A 452 -7.41 -49.25 58.64
N GLY A 453 -8.29 -48.24 58.41
CA GLY A 453 -8.88 -47.44 59.49
C GLY A 453 -9.96 -48.15 60.34
N PHE A 454 -10.32 -49.40 60.04
CA PHE A 454 -11.27 -50.24 60.86
C PHE A 454 -10.60 -51.05 61.93
N VAL A 455 -9.25 -51.04 61.98
CA VAL A 455 -8.58 -51.73 63.11
C VAL A 455 -8.78 -50.88 64.35
N PRO A 456 -9.36 -51.45 65.45
CA PRO A 456 -9.49 -50.70 66.69
C PRO A 456 -8.09 -50.25 67.12
N THR A 457 -7.77 -48.99 67.01
CA THR A 457 -6.66 -48.42 67.71
C THR A 457 -7.00 -48.61 69.16
N ALA A 458 -6.35 -49.56 69.76
CA ALA A 458 -6.54 -49.96 71.14
C ALA A 458 -6.67 -48.71 72.03
N CYS A 459 -7.73 -48.69 72.81
CA CYS A 459 -8.12 -47.67 73.77
C CYS A 459 -7.07 -47.35 74.74
#